data_be3ad337563c9aa8dbfa6121fd1080c3
#
_entry.id   be3ad337563c9aa8dbfa6121fd1080c3
#
_cell.length_a   1.000
_cell.length_b   1.000
_cell.length_c   1.000
_cell.angle_alpha   90.00
_cell.angle_beta   90.00
_cell.angle_gamma   90.00
#
_symmetry.space_group_name_H-M   'P 1'
#
loop_
_entity.id
_entity.type
_entity.pdbx_description
1 polymer ?
#
loop_
_entity_poly.entity_id
_entity_poly.type
_entity_poly.pdbx_seq_one_letter_code
_entity_poly.pdbx_strand_id
1 'polypeptide(L)'
;MKTVGTLAKAHGLSRSTLLYYDKIGLLSPSSHIKGEYRLYSAEDEERLEKICAYRNAGILLKQIIHLLDSDEKSEINHILEHRLIQLNAEIQQLHDQQSLVTTLLGRKDLNQQLRDLTKESWIALLRSAGFSEEDMWNWHKRFEKSNPQKHEEFLRQLRIPDTEISSIRNMAKAPHIIQKIKMESSNFMELFFKLFEGLKREGPGSAEHTQKAFRLCSDLPNQPKILDVGCGTGGSTLALAQASKGEITATDVYQPYLDRLVQKSKNLNVKAQIRTQKMDMANLQFPEDHFDLIWCEGAAYIMGVELALEKWKPLLKSGGYLCFTDAVWFTENPEGEVKDFWAEAYPTMRKVPELLEAARSKGYEIVDHFRVDQSCWEAYYEDLQQRIDLLHNEFVQSDDGKSVIESNQQEIDLYQKHPNAVGYEFLILRSKT
;
A
#
# COMPACT_ATOMS: atom_id res chain seq x y z
N MET A 1 8.00 2.92 44.60
CA MET A 1 7.51 4.18 45.12
C MET A 1 8.62 5.21 45.15
N LYS A 2 8.43 6.37 44.53
CA LYS A 2 9.40 7.49 44.48
C LYS A 2 8.82 8.71 45.20
N THR A 3 9.67 9.50 45.85
CA THR A 3 9.24 10.78 46.43
C THR A 3 9.05 11.82 45.33
N VAL A 4 8.28 12.90 45.60
CA VAL A 4 8.08 14.00 44.66
C VAL A 4 9.40 14.60 44.16
N GLY A 5 10.43 14.69 45.03
CA GLY A 5 11.74 15.22 44.61
C GLY A 5 12.53 14.29 43.70
N THR A 6 12.47 12.99 43.99
CA THR A 6 13.15 11.96 43.18
C THR A 6 12.50 11.84 41.81
N LEU A 7 11.16 11.81 41.74
CA LEU A 7 10.40 11.72 40.51
C LEU A 7 10.60 12.98 39.64
N ALA A 8 10.51 14.18 40.23
CA ALA A 8 10.73 15.42 39.52
C ALA A 8 12.11 15.50 38.85
N LYS A 9 13.17 15.12 39.63
CA LYS A 9 14.54 15.13 39.13
C LYS A 9 14.75 14.13 37.96
N ALA A 10 14.13 12.95 38.06
CA ALA A 10 14.24 11.92 36.99
C ALA A 10 13.68 12.40 35.65
N HIS A 11 12.64 13.25 35.68
CA HIS A 11 11.96 13.76 34.47
C HIS A 11 12.29 15.23 34.11
N GLY A 12 13.34 15.80 34.72
CA GLY A 12 13.76 17.19 34.43
C GLY A 12 12.73 18.26 34.87
N LEU A 13 11.88 17.94 35.87
CA LEU A 13 10.83 18.82 36.34
C LEU A 13 11.17 19.43 37.69
N SER A 14 10.51 20.57 38.04
CA SER A 14 10.56 21.12 39.37
C SER A 14 9.59 20.39 40.33
N ARG A 15 9.90 20.37 41.62
CA ARG A 15 8.97 19.85 42.63
C ARG A 15 7.63 20.59 42.61
N SER A 16 7.65 21.90 42.38
CA SER A 16 6.45 22.73 42.27
C SER A 16 5.57 22.33 41.08
N THR A 17 6.16 21.87 39.97
CA THR A 17 5.44 21.37 38.82
C THR A 17 4.62 20.11 39.17
N LEU A 18 5.21 19.15 39.86
CA LEU A 18 4.48 17.93 40.26
C LEU A 18 3.40 18.24 41.30
N LEU A 19 3.66 19.14 42.25
CA LEU A 19 2.65 19.60 43.19
C LEU A 19 1.48 20.33 42.48
N TYR A 20 1.77 21.08 41.42
CA TYR A 20 0.76 21.71 40.61
C TYR A 20 -0.06 20.66 39.82
N TYR A 21 0.59 19.61 39.26
CA TYR A 21 -0.10 18.51 38.57
C TYR A 21 -1.05 17.77 39.51
N ASP A 22 -0.64 17.55 40.75
CA ASP A 22 -1.51 16.98 41.78
C ASP A 22 -2.72 17.89 42.07
N LYS A 23 -2.47 19.18 42.23
CA LYS A 23 -3.53 20.18 42.51
C LYS A 23 -4.59 20.25 41.39
N ILE A 24 -4.21 20.08 40.11
CA ILE A 24 -5.13 20.14 38.98
C ILE A 24 -5.69 18.76 38.61
N GLY A 25 -5.36 17.69 39.35
CA GLY A 25 -5.83 16.32 39.07
C GLY A 25 -5.15 15.63 37.88
N LEU A 26 -4.06 16.20 37.36
CA LEU A 26 -3.34 15.62 36.22
C LEU A 26 -2.48 14.41 36.61
N LEU A 27 -1.81 14.49 37.78
CA LEU A 27 -1.02 13.41 38.37
C LEU A 27 -1.12 13.47 39.88
N SER A 28 -1.86 12.54 40.50
CA SER A 28 -1.99 12.43 41.96
C SER A 28 -1.08 11.32 42.50
N PRO A 29 -0.52 11.45 43.68
CA PRO A 29 0.30 10.42 44.30
C PRO A 29 -0.53 9.20 44.71
N SER A 30 0.00 7.99 44.46
CA SER A 30 -0.67 6.73 44.87
C SER A 30 -0.76 6.54 46.38
N SER A 31 0.11 7.18 47.19
CA SER A 31 0.06 7.08 48.64
C SER A 31 0.76 8.25 49.33
N HIS A 32 0.48 8.37 50.66
CA HIS A 32 1.11 9.35 51.55
C HIS A 32 1.72 8.64 52.77
N ILE A 33 2.94 9.02 53.18
CA ILE A 33 3.55 8.55 54.43
C ILE A 33 3.17 9.51 55.57
N LYS A 34 3.25 9.05 56.82
CA LYS A 34 3.09 9.88 58.04
C LYS A 34 3.90 11.17 57.94
N GLY A 35 3.23 12.34 57.86
CA GLY A 35 3.84 13.64 57.67
C GLY A 35 3.57 14.25 56.27
N GLU A 36 2.55 13.80 55.53
CA GLU A 36 2.10 14.31 54.22
C GLU A 36 3.11 14.16 53.06
N TYR A 37 4.12 13.28 53.18
CA TYR A 37 5.04 13.04 52.05
C TYR A 37 4.37 12.21 50.98
N ARG A 38 4.27 12.78 49.76
CA ARG A 38 3.71 12.17 48.55
C ARG A 38 4.63 11.08 48.00
N LEU A 39 4.05 9.92 47.73
CA LEU A 39 4.74 8.79 47.08
C LEU A 39 4.02 8.41 45.78
N TYR A 40 4.82 8.24 44.76
CA TYR A 40 4.40 7.90 43.41
C TYR A 40 4.80 6.46 43.06
N SER A 41 3.88 5.71 42.46
CA SER A 41 4.09 4.34 42.02
C SER A 41 4.82 4.30 40.66
N ALA A 42 5.05 3.10 40.10
CA ALA A 42 5.54 2.94 38.75
C ALA A 42 4.49 3.39 37.69
N GLU A 43 3.20 3.14 38.00
CA GLU A 43 2.08 3.58 37.13
C GLU A 43 1.96 5.10 37.12
N ASP A 44 2.17 5.78 38.26
CA ASP A 44 2.21 7.25 38.27
C ASP A 44 3.38 7.80 37.46
N GLU A 45 4.51 7.11 37.45
CA GLU A 45 5.68 7.48 36.65
C GLU A 45 5.39 7.31 35.14
N GLU A 46 4.78 6.22 34.72
CA GLU A 46 4.35 6.00 33.35
C GLU A 46 3.32 7.06 32.88
N ARG A 47 2.37 7.41 33.78
CA ARG A 47 1.44 8.51 33.52
C ARG A 47 2.18 9.85 33.33
N LEU A 48 3.22 10.10 34.16
CA LEU A 48 4.05 11.31 34.03
C LEU A 48 4.83 11.36 32.73
N GLU A 49 5.34 10.23 32.26
CA GLU A 49 6.02 10.13 30.94
C GLU A 49 5.08 10.55 29.82
N LYS A 50 3.85 10.05 29.80
CA LYS A 50 2.82 10.45 28.85
C LYS A 50 2.51 11.95 28.93
N ILE A 51 2.37 12.48 30.14
CA ILE A 51 2.17 13.93 30.38
C ILE A 51 3.32 14.74 29.79
N CYS A 52 4.56 14.34 30.02
CA CYS A 52 5.75 15.01 29.49
C CYS A 52 5.79 14.97 27.97
N ALA A 53 5.48 13.82 27.36
CA ALA A 53 5.44 13.67 25.91
C ALA A 53 4.40 14.62 25.27
N TYR A 54 3.16 14.64 25.76
CA TYR A 54 2.11 15.52 25.25
C TYR A 54 2.43 17.01 25.47
N ARG A 55 2.99 17.36 26.64
CA ARG A 55 3.42 18.73 26.90
C ARG A 55 4.53 19.21 25.98
N ASN A 56 5.51 18.32 25.68
CA ASN A 56 6.59 18.64 24.76
C ASN A 56 6.09 18.79 23.32
N ALA A 57 5.01 18.12 22.95
CA ALA A 57 4.28 18.36 21.70
C ALA A 57 3.47 19.67 21.71
N GLY A 58 3.44 20.42 22.82
CA GLY A 58 2.73 21.69 22.94
C GLY A 58 1.22 21.55 23.16
N ILE A 59 0.76 20.42 23.67
CA ILE A 59 -0.64 20.18 24.03
C ILE A 59 -0.93 20.85 25.38
N LEU A 60 -2.06 21.53 25.48
CA LEU A 60 -2.46 22.22 26.69
C LEU A 60 -2.78 21.24 27.84
N LEU A 61 -2.40 21.57 29.08
CA LEU A 61 -2.61 20.68 30.22
C LEU A 61 -4.07 20.25 30.41
N LYS A 62 -5.04 21.10 30.08
CA LYS A 62 -6.47 20.74 30.10
C LYS A 62 -6.82 19.62 29.08
N GLN A 63 -6.21 19.65 27.93
CA GLN A 63 -6.41 18.62 26.89
C GLN A 63 -5.68 17.32 27.29
N ILE A 64 -4.51 17.42 27.94
CA ILE A 64 -3.76 16.25 28.43
C ILE A 64 -4.58 15.47 29.46
N ILE A 65 -5.33 16.14 30.35
CA ILE A 65 -6.24 15.46 31.28
C ILE A 65 -7.24 14.59 30.52
N HIS A 66 -7.91 15.15 29.50
CA HIS A 66 -8.86 14.41 28.66
C HIS A 66 -8.19 13.26 27.93
N LEU A 67 -7.00 13.47 27.37
CA LEU A 67 -6.25 12.43 26.65
C LEU A 67 -5.82 11.24 27.51
N LEU A 68 -5.57 11.48 28.80
CA LEU A 68 -5.14 10.43 29.72
C LEU A 68 -6.30 9.64 30.31
N ASP A 69 -7.49 10.24 30.33
CA ASP A 69 -8.70 9.65 30.92
C ASP A 69 -9.69 9.12 29.85
N SER A 70 -9.41 9.34 28.54
CA SER A 70 -10.19 8.84 27.42
C SER A 70 -9.60 7.55 26.86
N ASP A 71 -10.42 6.52 26.76
CA ASP A 71 -10.08 5.25 26.09
C ASP A 71 -10.32 5.30 24.56
N GLU A 72 -10.87 6.40 24.03
CA GLU A 72 -11.15 6.54 22.60
C GLU A 72 -9.93 7.04 21.82
N LYS A 73 -9.26 6.11 21.11
CA LYS A 73 -8.17 6.41 20.17
C LYS A 73 -8.52 7.48 19.13
N SER A 74 -9.80 7.62 18.78
CA SER A 74 -10.33 8.61 17.84
C SER A 74 -10.14 10.06 18.35
N GLU A 75 -10.43 10.32 19.61
CA GLU A 75 -10.33 11.64 20.21
C GLU A 75 -8.86 12.06 20.39
N ILE A 76 -8.00 11.12 20.78
CA ILE A 76 -6.55 11.31 20.90
C ILE A 76 -5.98 11.73 19.54
N ASN A 77 -6.31 11.01 18.47
CA ASN A 77 -5.86 11.31 17.12
C ASN A 77 -6.31 12.70 16.66
N HIS A 78 -7.55 13.08 16.94
CA HIS A 78 -8.08 14.39 16.54
C HIS A 78 -7.33 15.57 17.21
N ILE A 79 -7.02 15.45 18.50
CA ILE A 79 -6.27 16.52 19.23
C ILE A 79 -4.83 16.62 18.69
N LEU A 80 -4.18 15.47 18.44
CA LEU A 80 -2.82 15.43 17.87
C LEU A 80 -2.78 15.96 16.45
N GLU A 81 -3.74 15.61 15.62
CA GLU A 81 -3.89 16.13 14.24
C GLU A 81 -4.12 17.64 14.23
N HIS A 82 -4.99 18.14 15.11
CA HIS A 82 -5.22 19.57 15.23
C HIS A 82 -3.94 20.32 15.67
N ARG A 83 -3.17 19.76 16.62
CA ARG A 83 -1.89 20.37 17.03
C ARG A 83 -0.87 20.34 15.88
N LEU A 84 -0.81 19.27 15.10
CA LEU A 84 0.05 19.20 13.93
C LEU A 84 -0.28 20.27 12.89
N ILE A 85 -1.57 20.52 12.63
CA ILE A 85 -2.03 21.59 11.74
C ILE A 85 -1.58 22.96 12.29
N GLN A 86 -1.73 23.20 13.59
CA GLN A 86 -1.27 24.45 14.22
C GLN A 86 0.24 24.63 14.08
N LEU A 87 1.03 23.59 14.36
CA LEU A 87 2.49 23.64 14.22
C LEU A 87 2.91 23.96 12.78
N ASN A 88 2.25 23.39 11.80
CA ASN A 88 2.51 23.70 10.40
C ASN A 88 2.20 25.17 10.05
N ALA A 89 1.14 25.72 10.61
CA ALA A 89 0.82 27.14 10.44
C ALA A 89 1.85 28.06 11.14
N GLU A 90 2.30 27.70 12.34
CA GLU A 90 3.36 28.42 13.07
C GLU A 90 4.69 28.38 12.29
N ILE A 91 5.07 27.22 11.74
CA ILE A 91 6.26 27.04 10.88
C ILE A 91 6.16 27.95 9.65
N GLN A 92 5.02 27.95 8.97
CA GLN A 92 4.82 28.81 7.79
C GLN A 92 4.97 30.29 8.15
N GLN A 93 4.36 30.72 9.24
CA GLN A 93 4.47 32.10 9.71
C GLN A 93 5.92 32.48 10.03
N LEU A 94 6.70 31.60 10.67
CA LEU A 94 8.11 31.81 10.96
C LEU A 94 8.94 31.88 9.68
N HIS A 95 8.66 31.06 8.67
CA HIS A 95 9.30 31.14 7.36
C HIS A 95 9.01 32.47 6.64
N ASP A 96 7.78 32.96 6.70
CA ASP A 96 7.40 34.24 6.11
C ASP A 96 8.12 35.41 6.80
N GLN A 97 8.21 35.39 8.14
CA GLN A 97 8.97 36.35 8.92
C GLN A 97 10.47 36.32 8.58
N GLN A 98 11.05 35.13 8.49
CA GLN A 98 12.45 34.91 8.11
C GLN A 98 12.73 35.46 6.70
N SER A 99 11.85 35.18 5.74
CA SER A 99 11.92 35.71 4.38
C SER A 99 11.87 37.23 4.35
N LEU A 100 10.98 37.84 5.15
CA LEU A 100 10.89 39.29 5.29
C LEU A 100 12.17 39.90 5.86
N VAL A 101 12.70 39.35 6.95
CA VAL A 101 13.96 39.80 7.58
C VAL A 101 15.13 39.70 6.59
N THR A 102 15.22 38.60 5.82
CA THR A 102 16.28 38.41 4.81
C THR A 102 16.16 39.44 3.67
N THR A 103 14.94 39.77 3.28
CA THR A 103 14.66 40.80 2.29
C THR A 103 15.05 42.19 2.80
N LEU A 104 14.73 42.49 4.06
CA LEU A 104 15.08 43.78 4.70
C LEU A 104 16.60 43.94 4.89
N LEU A 105 17.32 42.85 5.09
CA LEU A 105 18.77 42.83 5.17
C LEU A 105 19.46 42.98 3.80
N GLY A 106 18.71 42.93 2.69
CA GLY A 106 19.26 42.99 1.33
C GLY A 106 20.18 41.80 0.94
N ARG A 107 20.19 40.72 1.74
CA ARG A 107 21.06 39.56 1.61
C ARG A 107 20.37 38.43 0.87
N LYS A 108 20.39 38.47 -0.47
CA LYS A 108 19.83 37.36 -1.31
C LYS A 108 20.55 36.01 -1.17
N ASP A 109 21.84 36.06 -0.80
CA ASP A 109 22.67 34.89 -0.54
C ASP A 109 22.22 34.08 0.68
N LEU A 110 21.78 34.75 1.74
CA LEU A 110 21.22 34.08 2.94
C LEU A 110 19.88 33.38 2.66
N ASN A 111 19.06 33.93 1.77
CA ASN A 111 17.82 33.30 1.35
C ASN A 111 18.05 31.95 0.63
N GLN A 112 19.19 31.77 0.02
CA GLN A 112 19.54 30.55 -0.70
C GLN A 112 20.05 29.45 0.25
N GLN A 113 20.79 29.83 1.31
CA GLN A 113 21.26 28.88 2.34
C GLN A 113 20.15 28.44 3.31
N LEU A 114 19.15 29.30 3.56
CA LEU A 114 18.01 28.99 4.43
C LEU A 114 16.89 28.23 3.72
N ARG A 115 16.94 28.15 2.37
CA ARG A 115 16.00 27.41 1.52
C ARG A 115 16.39 25.96 1.26
N ASP A 116 17.48 25.49 1.83
CA ASP A 116 17.98 24.13 1.56
C ASP A 116 17.31 23.05 2.43
N LEU A 117 15.96 23.08 2.51
CA LEU A 117 15.22 21.88 2.85
C LEU A 117 15.20 20.99 1.61
N THR A 118 16.17 20.09 1.52
CA THR A 118 16.18 19.04 0.50
C THR A 118 15.41 17.84 1.00
N LYS A 119 15.02 16.95 0.09
CA LYS A 119 14.42 15.66 0.41
C LYS A 119 15.25 14.89 1.45
N GLU A 120 16.57 14.87 1.27
CA GLU A 120 17.50 14.14 2.15
C GLU A 120 17.53 14.74 3.56
N SER A 121 17.57 16.06 3.69
CA SER A 121 17.56 16.74 4.99
C SER A 121 16.21 16.56 5.71
N TRP A 122 15.10 16.53 4.96
CA TRP A 122 13.77 16.26 5.50
C TRP A 122 13.64 14.82 6.00
N ILE A 123 14.07 13.83 5.20
CA ILE A 123 14.09 12.41 5.61
C ILE A 123 14.97 12.20 6.84
N ALA A 124 16.16 12.81 6.88
CA ALA A 124 17.05 12.72 8.04
C ALA A 124 16.42 13.30 9.31
N LEU A 125 15.70 14.42 9.18
CA LEU A 125 14.95 15.04 10.27
C LEU A 125 13.86 14.11 10.81
N LEU A 126 13.05 13.53 9.93
CA LEU A 126 11.97 12.61 10.32
C LEU A 126 12.53 11.35 11.00
N ARG A 127 13.60 10.76 10.46
CA ARG A 127 14.28 9.62 11.09
C ARG A 127 14.84 9.97 12.48
N SER A 128 15.43 11.14 12.64
CA SER A 128 15.93 11.60 13.95
C SER A 128 14.81 11.85 14.97
N ALA A 129 13.60 12.13 14.49
CA ALA A 129 12.39 12.25 15.30
C ALA A 129 11.70 10.91 15.58
N GLY A 130 12.28 9.78 15.14
CA GLY A 130 11.77 8.43 15.39
C GLY A 130 10.74 7.93 14.37
N PHE A 131 10.57 8.63 13.24
CA PHE A 131 9.68 8.16 12.17
C PHE A 131 10.32 7.01 11.41
N SER A 132 9.61 5.90 11.28
CA SER A 132 9.94 4.82 10.37
C SER A 132 9.63 5.20 8.91
N GLU A 133 10.11 4.41 7.96
CA GLU A 133 9.74 4.56 6.54
C GLU A 133 8.21 4.45 6.35
N GLU A 134 7.57 3.57 7.11
CA GLU A 134 6.12 3.39 7.10
C GLU A 134 5.38 4.62 7.61
N ASP A 135 5.84 5.25 8.70
CA ASP A 135 5.25 6.48 9.23
C ASP A 135 5.35 7.62 8.21
N MET A 136 6.49 7.74 7.52
CA MET A 136 6.70 8.73 6.47
C MET A 136 5.74 8.52 5.30
N TRP A 137 5.52 7.27 4.88
CA TRP A 137 4.57 6.95 3.82
C TRP A 137 3.12 7.17 4.24
N ASN A 138 2.74 6.79 5.45
CA ASN A 138 1.41 7.05 6.01
C ASN A 138 1.13 8.55 6.10
N TRP A 139 2.16 9.35 6.37
CA TRP A 139 2.08 10.80 6.31
C TRP A 139 1.79 11.31 4.88
N HIS A 140 2.52 10.83 3.86
CA HIS A 140 2.26 11.16 2.45
C HIS A 140 0.83 10.80 2.01
N LYS A 141 0.32 9.63 2.41
CA LYS A 141 -1.06 9.20 2.15
C LYS A 141 -2.09 10.17 2.72
N ARG A 142 -1.94 10.48 4.01
CA ARG A 142 -2.87 11.37 4.71
C ARG A 142 -2.81 12.77 4.10
N PHE A 143 -1.63 13.26 3.76
CA PHE A 143 -1.46 14.57 3.15
C PHE A 143 -2.06 14.62 1.74
N GLU A 144 -1.79 13.64 0.89
CA GLU A 144 -2.39 13.56 -0.45
C GLU A 144 -3.93 13.45 -0.38
N LYS A 145 -4.47 12.70 0.58
CA LYS A 145 -5.91 12.55 0.78
C LYS A 145 -6.57 13.84 1.30
N SER A 146 -5.92 14.53 2.23
CA SER A 146 -6.48 15.72 2.89
C SER A 146 -6.31 17.01 2.06
N ASN A 147 -5.18 17.17 1.38
CA ASN A 147 -4.90 18.36 0.57
C ASN A 147 -3.88 18.07 -0.54
N PRO A 148 -4.34 17.53 -1.69
CA PRO A 148 -3.47 17.14 -2.81
C PRO A 148 -2.62 18.29 -3.37
N GLN A 149 -3.17 19.51 -3.42
CA GLN A 149 -2.45 20.67 -3.94
C GLN A 149 -1.30 21.07 -3.03
N LYS A 150 -1.55 21.17 -1.72
CA LYS A 150 -0.51 21.50 -0.75
C LYS A 150 0.54 20.39 -0.62
N HIS A 151 0.17 19.15 -0.80
CA HIS A 151 1.13 18.05 -0.85
C HIS A 151 2.09 18.22 -2.03
N GLU A 152 1.58 18.57 -3.21
CA GLU A 152 2.42 18.85 -4.38
C GLU A 152 3.33 20.06 -4.17
N GLU A 153 2.79 21.16 -3.64
CA GLU A 153 3.56 22.37 -3.32
C GLU A 153 4.69 22.06 -2.33
N PHE A 154 4.41 21.27 -1.31
CA PHE A 154 5.40 20.81 -0.33
C PHE A 154 6.52 19.99 -0.99
N LEU A 155 6.18 19.02 -1.84
CA LEU A 155 7.18 18.21 -2.55
C LEU A 155 8.04 19.08 -3.49
N ARG A 156 7.45 20.09 -4.14
CA ARG A 156 8.20 21.08 -4.94
C ARG A 156 9.15 21.93 -4.10
N GLN A 157 8.75 22.30 -2.87
CA GLN A 157 9.61 23.04 -1.93
C GLN A 157 10.85 22.22 -1.52
N LEU A 158 10.73 20.89 -1.44
CA LEU A 158 11.85 19.98 -1.20
C LEU A 158 12.75 19.79 -2.45
N ARG A 159 12.49 20.53 -3.54
CA ARG A 159 13.21 20.45 -4.82
C ARG A 159 13.21 19.05 -5.46
N ILE A 160 12.18 18.29 -5.18
CA ILE A 160 11.97 16.98 -5.80
C ILE A 160 11.60 17.18 -7.28
N PRO A 161 12.20 16.45 -8.23
CA PRO A 161 11.86 16.55 -9.65
C PRO A 161 10.38 16.20 -9.92
N ASP A 162 9.76 16.85 -10.91
CA ASP A 162 8.33 16.64 -11.24
C ASP A 162 7.97 15.18 -11.52
N THR A 163 8.89 14.44 -12.12
CA THR A 163 8.74 12.98 -12.36
C THR A 163 8.67 12.20 -11.05
N GLU A 164 9.47 12.55 -10.07
CA GLU A 164 9.48 11.92 -8.76
C GLU A 164 8.30 12.39 -7.90
N ILE A 165 7.90 13.67 -7.97
CA ILE A 165 6.67 14.19 -7.35
C ILE A 165 5.46 13.40 -7.84
N SER A 166 5.34 13.21 -9.16
CA SER A 166 4.28 12.40 -9.76
C SER A 166 4.29 10.96 -9.23
N SER A 167 5.48 10.38 -9.10
CA SER A 167 5.65 9.03 -8.53
C SER A 167 5.21 8.96 -7.07
N ILE A 168 5.65 9.90 -6.21
CA ILE A 168 5.29 9.96 -4.79
C ILE A 168 3.77 10.12 -4.63
N ARG A 169 3.15 11.03 -5.38
CA ARG A 169 1.71 11.28 -5.30
C ARG A 169 0.88 10.11 -5.82
N ASN A 170 1.31 9.48 -6.92
CA ASN A 170 0.65 8.27 -7.42
C ASN A 170 0.79 7.11 -6.43
N MET A 171 1.94 6.96 -5.78
CA MET A 171 2.12 5.98 -4.70
C MET A 171 1.26 6.31 -3.48
N ALA A 172 1.15 7.58 -3.09
CA ALA A 172 0.30 7.99 -1.96
C ALA A 172 -1.19 7.72 -2.21
N LYS A 173 -1.62 7.67 -3.48
CA LYS A 173 -2.98 7.28 -3.92
C LYS A 173 -3.11 5.77 -4.14
N ALA A 174 -1.99 5.06 -4.26
CA ALA A 174 -2.00 3.63 -4.57
C ALA A 174 -2.57 2.79 -3.41
N PRO A 175 -3.18 1.65 -3.71
CA PRO A 175 -3.60 0.68 -2.71
C PRO A 175 -2.44 0.25 -1.80
N HIS A 176 -2.78 -0.14 -0.57
CA HIS A 176 -1.82 -0.52 0.48
C HIS A 176 -0.78 -1.57 0.03
N ILE A 177 -1.18 -2.51 -0.82
CA ILE A 177 -0.29 -3.57 -1.35
C ILE A 177 0.88 -3.01 -2.15
N ILE A 178 0.67 -2.05 -3.06
CA ILE A 178 1.79 -1.45 -3.83
C ILE A 178 2.76 -0.73 -2.90
N GLN A 179 2.24 -0.10 -1.87
CA GLN A 179 3.04 0.61 -0.90
C GLN A 179 3.86 -0.37 -0.07
N LYS A 180 3.26 -1.49 0.37
CA LYS A 180 3.96 -2.58 1.08
C LYS A 180 5.06 -3.17 0.18
N ILE A 181 4.76 -3.51 -1.07
CA ILE A 181 5.74 -4.04 -2.04
C ILE A 181 6.92 -3.07 -2.27
N LYS A 182 6.69 -1.75 -2.27
CA LYS A 182 7.77 -0.76 -2.49
C LYS A 182 8.52 -0.35 -1.23
N MET A 183 7.98 -0.63 -0.05
CA MET A 183 8.61 -0.36 1.24
C MET A 183 9.41 -1.55 1.77
N GLU A 184 9.09 -2.75 1.29
CA GLU A 184 9.85 -3.94 1.65
C GLU A 184 11.30 -3.84 1.17
N SER A 185 12.22 -4.45 1.90
CA SER A 185 13.62 -4.48 1.50
C SER A 185 13.77 -5.12 0.12
N SER A 186 14.82 -4.75 -0.63
CA SER A 186 15.10 -5.39 -1.93
C SER A 186 15.24 -6.92 -1.78
N ASN A 187 15.72 -7.38 -0.64
CA ASN A 187 15.88 -8.79 -0.30
C ASN A 187 14.52 -9.48 -0.07
N PHE A 188 13.58 -8.83 0.64
CA PHE A 188 12.21 -9.34 0.79
C PHE A 188 11.55 -9.55 -0.58
N MET A 189 11.62 -8.56 -1.45
CA MET A 189 11.03 -8.65 -2.79
C MET A 189 11.68 -9.73 -3.64
N GLU A 190 12.99 -9.91 -3.56
CA GLU A 190 13.69 -10.97 -4.27
C GLU A 190 13.23 -12.35 -3.78
N LEU A 191 13.13 -12.56 -2.46
CA LEU A 191 12.64 -13.79 -1.86
C LEU A 191 11.16 -14.03 -2.17
N PHE A 192 10.33 -12.96 -2.14
CA PHE A 192 8.94 -13.03 -2.55
C PHE A 192 8.81 -13.56 -3.99
N PHE A 193 9.45 -12.93 -4.96
CA PHE A 193 9.42 -13.40 -6.35
C PHE A 193 9.98 -14.82 -6.50
N LYS A 194 11.04 -15.16 -5.76
CA LYS A 194 11.63 -16.51 -5.76
C LYS A 194 10.67 -17.57 -5.27
N LEU A 195 9.84 -17.27 -4.26
CA LEU A 195 8.79 -18.18 -3.79
C LEU A 195 7.84 -18.54 -4.92
N PHE A 196 7.32 -17.54 -5.63
CA PHE A 196 6.31 -17.71 -6.67
C PHE A 196 6.88 -18.21 -7.99
N GLU A 197 8.16 -17.97 -8.29
CA GLU A 197 8.82 -18.37 -9.54
C GLU A 197 8.67 -19.87 -9.87
N GLY A 198 8.56 -20.73 -8.85
CA GLY A 198 8.45 -22.17 -9.00
C GLY A 198 7.05 -22.71 -9.23
N LEU A 199 6.02 -21.85 -9.10
CA LEU A 199 4.63 -22.26 -9.24
C LEU A 199 4.25 -22.53 -10.71
N LYS A 200 3.20 -23.32 -10.91
CA LYS A 200 2.61 -23.52 -12.25
C LYS A 200 1.94 -22.22 -12.73
N ARG A 201 1.31 -21.50 -11.80
CA ARG A 201 0.73 -20.16 -11.95
C ARG A 201 0.98 -19.36 -10.68
N GLU A 202 1.19 -18.07 -10.79
CA GLU A 202 1.46 -17.17 -9.67
C GLU A 202 0.18 -16.70 -8.95
N GLY A 203 -0.97 -17.28 -9.32
CA GLY A 203 -2.28 -17.01 -8.73
C GLY A 203 -3.32 -18.04 -9.16
N PRO A 204 -4.51 -18.06 -8.50
CA PRO A 204 -5.61 -18.96 -8.83
C PRO A 204 -6.11 -18.78 -10.27
N GLY A 205 -6.34 -19.88 -11.00
CA GLY A 205 -6.84 -19.86 -12.37
C GLY A 205 -6.43 -21.10 -13.16
N SER A 206 -6.97 -21.24 -14.35
CA SER A 206 -6.64 -22.35 -15.25
C SER A 206 -6.64 -21.91 -16.72
N ALA A 207 -6.02 -22.70 -17.58
CA ALA A 207 -6.05 -22.47 -19.02
C ALA A 207 -7.48 -22.47 -19.56
N GLU A 208 -8.37 -23.31 -18.99
CA GLU A 208 -9.78 -23.37 -19.39
C GLU A 208 -10.52 -22.06 -19.11
N HIS A 209 -10.27 -21.41 -17.96
CA HIS A 209 -10.84 -20.11 -17.62
C HIS A 209 -10.34 -19.01 -18.56
N THR A 210 -9.03 -18.96 -18.82
CA THR A 210 -8.43 -18.03 -19.80
C THR A 210 -9.05 -18.22 -21.17
N GLN A 211 -9.16 -19.45 -21.66
CA GLN A 211 -9.74 -19.76 -22.98
C GLN A 211 -11.25 -19.51 -23.02
N LYS A 212 -11.98 -19.76 -21.92
CA LYS A 212 -13.42 -19.42 -21.79
C LYS A 212 -13.62 -17.92 -21.97
N ALA A 213 -12.89 -17.10 -21.20
CA ALA A 213 -12.97 -15.65 -21.28
C ALA A 213 -12.56 -15.13 -22.68
N PHE A 214 -11.50 -15.68 -23.26
CA PHE A 214 -11.08 -15.31 -24.62
C PHE A 214 -12.15 -15.58 -25.68
N ARG A 215 -12.89 -16.70 -25.60
CA ARG A 215 -14.00 -17.01 -26.52
C ARG A 215 -15.17 -16.03 -26.40
N LEU A 216 -15.36 -15.38 -25.27
CA LEU A 216 -16.39 -14.36 -25.07
C LEU A 216 -16.06 -13.02 -25.75
N CYS A 217 -14.81 -12.82 -26.15
CA CYS A 217 -14.39 -11.67 -26.96
C CYS A 217 -14.67 -11.94 -28.45
N SER A 218 -15.94 -11.97 -28.86
CA SER A 218 -16.43 -12.50 -30.14
C SER A 218 -15.97 -11.70 -31.37
N ASP A 219 -15.75 -10.39 -31.21
CA ASP A 219 -15.49 -9.47 -32.35
C ASP A 219 -13.98 -9.20 -32.56
N LEU A 220 -13.11 -10.00 -31.95
CA LEU A 220 -11.68 -9.86 -32.18
C LEU A 220 -11.27 -10.20 -33.61
N PRO A 221 -10.30 -9.49 -34.21
CA PRO A 221 -9.76 -9.83 -35.50
C PRO A 221 -9.08 -11.21 -35.47
N ASN A 222 -8.90 -11.83 -36.67
CA ASN A 222 -8.27 -13.16 -36.76
C ASN A 222 -6.84 -13.22 -36.16
N GLN A 223 -6.14 -12.09 -36.16
CA GLN A 223 -4.80 -11.92 -35.57
C GLN A 223 -4.84 -10.69 -34.64
N PRO A 224 -5.41 -10.82 -33.44
CA PRO A 224 -5.51 -9.70 -32.50
C PRO A 224 -4.15 -9.32 -31.93
N LYS A 225 -3.96 -8.02 -31.69
CA LYS A 225 -2.88 -7.52 -30.86
C LYS A 225 -3.30 -7.58 -29.41
N ILE A 226 -2.64 -8.40 -28.62
CA ILE A 226 -2.96 -8.69 -27.23
C ILE A 226 -1.84 -8.14 -26.34
N LEU A 227 -2.21 -7.43 -25.27
CA LEU A 227 -1.31 -7.05 -24.18
C LEU A 227 -1.67 -7.87 -22.95
N ASP A 228 -0.74 -8.68 -22.45
CA ASP A 228 -0.88 -9.40 -21.18
C ASP A 228 -0.07 -8.68 -20.10
N VAL A 229 -0.75 -8.07 -19.12
CA VAL A 229 -0.19 -7.20 -18.10
C VAL A 229 -0.03 -7.96 -16.80
N GLY A 230 1.20 -7.97 -16.23
CA GLY A 230 1.50 -8.78 -15.05
C GLY A 230 1.44 -10.26 -15.36
N CYS A 231 2.09 -10.65 -16.47
CA CYS A 231 1.96 -12.00 -17.03
C CYS A 231 2.60 -13.11 -16.19
N GLY A 232 3.39 -12.77 -15.17
CA GLY A 232 4.12 -13.75 -14.38
C GLY A 232 5.01 -14.65 -15.23
N THR A 233 5.04 -15.93 -14.93
CA THR A 233 5.76 -16.94 -15.76
C THR A 233 4.95 -17.42 -16.96
N GLY A 234 3.85 -16.74 -17.30
CA GLY A 234 3.12 -16.89 -18.56
C GLY A 234 1.94 -17.84 -18.54
N GLY A 235 1.33 -18.09 -17.40
CA GLY A 235 0.18 -18.99 -17.29
C GLY A 235 -0.97 -18.58 -18.22
N SER A 236 -1.39 -17.30 -18.19
CA SER A 236 -2.38 -16.71 -19.10
C SER A 236 -1.85 -16.55 -20.51
N THR A 237 -0.63 -16.02 -20.68
CA THR A 237 0.00 -15.80 -22.00
C THR A 237 0.02 -17.06 -22.85
N LEU A 238 0.42 -18.18 -22.27
CA LEU A 238 0.51 -19.47 -22.98
C LEU A 238 -0.87 -20.01 -23.35
N ALA A 239 -1.87 -19.86 -22.48
CA ALA A 239 -3.25 -20.23 -22.77
C ALA A 239 -3.86 -19.36 -23.89
N LEU A 240 -3.60 -18.06 -23.89
CA LEU A 240 -3.97 -17.14 -24.95
C LEU A 240 -3.28 -17.50 -26.28
N ALA A 241 -2.00 -17.86 -26.24
CA ALA A 241 -1.25 -18.26 -27.43
C ALA A 241 -1.79 -19.56 -28.07
N GLN A 242 -2.36 -20.45 -27.27
CA GLN A 242 -3.05 -21.65 -27.78
C GLN A 242 -4.42 -21.32 -28.37
N ALA A 243 -5.13 -20.32 -27.82
CA ALA A 243 -6.47 -19.94 -28.23
C ALA A 243 -6.50 -18.98 -29.41
N SER A 244 -5.42 -18.23 -29.66
CA SER A 244 -5.36 -17.17 -30.68
C SER A 244 -4.28 -17.41 -31.73
N LYS A 245 -4.34 -16.62 -32.79
CA LYS A 245 -3.26 -16.51 -33.84
C LYS A 245 -2.60 -15.12 -33.78
N GLY A 246 -2.86 -14.37 -32.71
CA GLY A 246 -2.48 -12.98 -32.59
C GLY A 246 -1.02 -12.74 -32.19
N GLU A 247 -0.69 -11.47 -32.06
CA GLU A 247 0.57 -11.00 -31.48
C GLU A 247 0.33 -10.70 -30.00
N ILE A 248 1.05 -11.38 -29.12
CA ILE A 248 0.93 -11.20 -27.67
C ILE A 248 2.17 -10.49 -27.15
N THR A 249 1.99 -9.30 -26.59
CA THR A 249 3.01 -8.60 -25.80
C THR A 249 2.74 -8.88 -24.33
N ALA A 250 3.63 -9.62 -23.68
CA ALA A 250 3.53 -9.97 -22.27
C ALA A 250 4.46 -9.09 -21.44
N THR A 251 3.94 -8.45 -20.40
CA THR A 251 4.70 -7.52 -19.55
C THR A 251 4.69 -7.93 -18.11
N ASP A 252 5.84 -7.79 -17.43
CA ASP A 252 6.01 -7.97 -16.00
C ASP A 252 7.17 -7.09 -15.50
N VAL A 253 7.22 -6.79 -14.19
CA VAL A 253 8.32 -6.04 -13.57
C VAL A 253 9.52 -6.93 -13.27
N TYR A 254 9.33 -8.24 -13.14
CA TYR A 254 10.35 -9.19 -12.73
C TYR A 254 10.91 -9.96 -13.92
N GLN A 255 12.14 -9.65 -14.31
CA GLN A 255 12.78 -10.23 -15.50
C GLN A 255 12.84 -11.76 -15.50
N PRO A 256 13.15 -12.46 -14.38
CA PRO A 256 13.18 -13.93 -14.37
C PRO A 256 11.85 -14.59 -14.76
N TYR A 257 10.71 -13.96 -14.45
CA TYR A 257 9.40 -14.46 -14.90
C TYR A 257 9.30 -14.43 -16.43
N LEU A 258 9.70 -13.31 -17.04
CA LEU A 258 9.70 -13.15 -18.51
C LEU A 258 10.65 -14.16 -19.19
N ASP A 259 11.82 -14.40 -18.60
CA ASP A 259 12.77 -15.38 -19.13
C ASP A 259 12.19 -16.81 -19.07
N ARG A 260 11.46 -17.15 -18.01
CA ARG A 260 10.72 -18.42 -17.91
C ARG A 260 9.61 -18.53 -18.94
N LEU A 261 8.82 -17.47 -19.12
CA LEU A 261 7.80 -17.44 -20.17
C LEU A 261 8.42 -17.73 -21.54
N VAL A 262 9.53 -17.07 -21.87
CA VAL A 262 10.27 -17.33 -23.14
C VAL A 262 10.73 -18.77 -23.25
N GLN A 263 11.21 -19.38 -22.16
CA GLN A 263 11.60 -20.80 -22.17
C GLN A 263 10.40 -21.74 -22.38
N LYS A 264 9.30 -21.51 -21.64
CA LYS A 264 8.07 -22.30 -21.78
C LYS A 264 7.48 -22.19 -23.18
N SER A 265 7.50 -20.98 -23.79
CA SER A 265 6.92 -20.74 -25.11
C SER A 265 7.65 -21.47 -26.26
N LYS A 266 8.96 -21.71 -26.13
CA LYS A 266 9.75 -22.47 -27.14
C LYS A 266 9.27 -23.91 -27.33
N ASN A 267 8.69 -24.49 -26.30
CA ASN A 267 8.20 -25.87 -26.31
C ASN A 267 6.75 -25.97 -26.82
N LEU A 268 6.11 -24.84 -27.10
CA LEU A 268 4.73 -24.80 -27.59
C LEU A 268 4.70 -24.66 -29.12
N ASN A 269 3.97 -25.55 -29.76
CA ASN A 269 3.66 -25.42 -31.19
C ASN A 269 2.41 -24.53 -31.36
N VAL A 270 2.58 -23.20 -31.18
CA VAL A 270 1.50 -22.21 -31.29
C VAL A 270 1.69 -21.33 -32.51
N LYS A 271 0.56 -20.80 -33.03
CA LYS A 271 0.57 -19.84 -34.17
C LYS A 271 0.74 -18.39 -33.72
N ALA A 272 0.47 -18.10 -32.47
CA ALA A 272 0.64 -16.77 -31.88
C ALA A 272 2.12 -16.42 -31.73
N GLN A 273 2.44 -15.13 -31.93
CA GLN A 273 3.76 -14.59 -31.67
C GLN A 273 3.78 -14.01 -30.25
N ILE A 274 4.70 -14.48 -29.40
CA ILE A 274 4.87 -13.97 -28.04
C ILE A 274 6.13 -13.11 -27.97
N ARG A 275 5.99 -11.88 -27.47
CA ARG A 275 7.09 -10.97 -27.14
C ARG A 275 6.99 -10.60 -25.66
N THR A 276 8.11 -10.52 -24.98
CA THR A 276 8.16 -10.13 -23.57
C THR A 276 8.81 -8.77 -23.43
N GLN A 277 8.30 -7.94 -22.49
CA GLN A 277 8.87 -6.63 -22.19
C GLN A 277 8.80 -6.38 -20.66
N LYS A 278 9.93 -6.01 -20.07
CA LYS A 278 9.96 -5.61 -18.67
C LYS A 278 9.34 -4.22 -18.51
N MET A 279 8.18 -4.13 -17.87
CA MET A 279 7.45 -2.87 -17.65
C MET A 279 6.69 -2.89 -16.32
N ASP A 280 6.52 -1.70 -15.74
CA ASP A 280 5.56 -1.48 -14.64
C ASP A 280 4.15 -1.28 -15.23
N MET A 281 3.17 -2.04 -14.72
CA MET A 281 1.77 -1.99 -15.16
C MET A 281 1.12 -0.60 -15.00
N ALA A 282 1.63 0.22 -14.06
CA ALA A 282 1.18 1.58 -13.84
C ALA A 282 1.77 2.59 -14.85
N ASN A 283 2.81 2.19 -15.62
CA ASN A 283 3.53 3.05 -16.55
C ASN A 283 3.85 2.31 -17.84
N LEU A 284 2.84 1.81 -18.52
CA LEU A 284 2.95 1.12 -19.80
C LEU A 284 3.26 2.13 -20.92
N GLN A 285 4.34 1.89 -21.65
CA GLN A 285 4.84 2.77 -22.71
C GLN A 285 4.41 2.23 -24.09
N PHE A 286 3.10 2.27 -24.37
CA PHE A 286 2.54 1.89 -25.66
C PHE A 286 1.75 3.05 -26.28
N PRO A 287 1.60 3.11 -27.61
CA PRO A 287 0.71 4.06 -28.27
C PRO A 287 -0.75 3.87 -27.84
N GLU A 288 -1.53 4.94 -27.89
CA GLU A 288 -2.99 4.85 -27.78
C GLU A 288 -3.57 4.05 -28.99
N ASP A 289 -4.78 3.52 -28.84
CA ASP A 289 -5.51 2.74 -29.85
C ASP A 289 -4.69 1.59 -30.45
N HIS A 290 -3.84 0.94 -29.66
CA HIS A 290 -2.89 -0.06 -30.17
C HIS A 290 -3.38 -1.50 -30.06
N PHE A 291 -4.03 -1.86 -28.95
CA PHE A 291 -4.40 -3.25 -28.64
C PHE A 291 -5.87 -3.54 -28.92
N ASP A 292 -6.14 -4.72 -29.46
CA ASP A 292 -7.50 -5.24 -29.63
C ASP A 292 -8.01 -5.86 -28.32
N LEU A 293 -7.08 -6.34 -27.49
CA LEU A 293 -7.36 -6.99 -26.19
C LEU A 293 -6.25 -6.68 -25.19
N ILE A 294 -6.64 -6.24 -23.99
CA ILE A 294 -5.77 -6.20 -22.81
C ILE A 294 -6.21 -7.30 -21.84
N TRP A 295 -5.23 -8.00 -21.29
CA TRP A 295 -5.41 -9.14 -20.40
C TRP A 295 -4.65 -8.93 -19.11
N CYS A 296 -5.22 -9.35 -17.96
CA CYS A 296 -4.54 -9.28 -16.67
C CYS A 296 -5.17 -10.27 -15.68
N GLU A 297 -4.56 -11.42 -15.45
CA GLU A 297 -5.03 -12.37 -14.43
C GLU A 297 -4.25 -12.23 -13.13
N GLY A 298 -4.97 -11.98 -12.02
CA GLY A 298 -4.40 -11.97 -10.67
C GLY A 298 -3.42 -10.84 -10.37
N ALA A 299 -3.43 -9.73 -11.12
CA ALA A 299 -2.45 -8.66 -10.92
C ALA A 299 -3.04 -7.23 -10.92
N ALA A 300 -4.25 -6.99 -11.46
CA ALA A 300 -4.83 -5.65 -11.55
C ALA A 300 -4.98 -4.96 -10.17
N TYR A 301 -5.26 -5.73 -9.13
CA TYR A 301 -5.39 -5.24 -7.76
C TYR A 301 -4.10 -4.58 -7.22
N ILE A 302 -2.92 -4.97 -7.74
CA ILE A 302 -1.62 -4.43 -7.33
C ILE A 302 -1.57 -2.92 -7.54
N MET A 303 -2.07 -2.39 -8.68
CA MET A 303 -2.16 -0.95 -8.91
C MET A 303 -3.53 -0.36 -8.55
N GLY A 304 -4.48 -1.22 -8.21
CA GLY A 304 -5.88 -0.87 -7.98
C GLY A 304 -6.71 -0.90 -9.27
N VAL A 305 -7.81 -1.64 -9.20
CA VAL A 305 -8.67 -1.89 -10.36
C VAL A 305 -9.16 -0.60 -11.04
N GLU A 306 -9.56 0.41 -10.27
CA GLU A 306 -10.03 1.68 -10.86
C GLU A 306 -8.94 2.39 -11.65
N LEU A 307 -7.71 2.37 -11.15
CA LEU A 307 -6.56 2.96 -11.83
C LEU A 307 -6.19 2.14 -13.07
N ALA A 308 -6.26 0.81 -13.00
CA ALA A 308 -6.06 -0.09 -14.12
C ALA A 308 -7.09 0.18 -15.24
N LEU A 309 -8.37 0.22 -14.90
CA LEU A 309 -9.46 0.54 -15.83
C LEU A 309 -9.26 1.90 -16.54
N GLU A 310 -8.77 2.90 -15.79
CA GLU A 310 -8.52 4.24 -16.32
C GLU A 310 -7.28 4.31 -17.20
N LYS A 311 -6.15 3.76 -16.72
CA LYS A 311 -4.85 3.87 -17.37
C LYS A 311 -4.70 2.99 -18.62
N TRP A 312 -5.36 1.83 -18.63
CA TRP A 312 -5.25 0.91 -19.76
C TRP A 312 -6.26 1.17 -20.87
N LYS A 313 -7.36 1.88 -20.57
CA LYS A 313 -8.40 2.19 -21.54
C LYS A 313 -7.87 2.91 -22.81
N PRO A 314 -7.01 3.95 -22.71
CA PRO A 314 -6.47 4.62 -23.89
C PRO A 314 -5.62 3.72 -24.81
N LEU A 315 -5.07 2.63 -24.27
CA LEU A 315 -4.27 1.69 -25.05
C LEU A 315 -5.13 0.74 -25.90
N LEU A 316 -6.43 0.64 -25.58
CA LEU A 316 -7.38 -0.17 -26.35
C LEU A 316 -7.85 0.58 -27.58
N LYS A 317 -7.95 -0.14 -28.68
CA LYS A 317 -8.72 0.31 -29.85
C LYS A 317 -10.18 0.50 -29.52
N SER A 318 -10.86 1.35 -30.28
CA SER A 318 -12.32 1.51 -30.18
C SER A 318 -13.02 0.14 -30.25
N GLY A 319 -13.86 -0.17 -29.26
CA GLY A 319 -14.52 -1.47 -29.13
C GLY A 319 -13.62 -2.63 -28.73
N GLY A 320 -12.36 -2.37 -28.37
CA GLY A 320 -11.42 -3.37 -27.84
C GLY A 320 -11.84 -3.90 -26.47
N TYR A 321 -11.28 -5.04 -26.10
CA TYR A 321 -11.63 -5.75 -24.86
C TYR A 321 -10.60 -5.59 -23.78
N LEU A 322 -11.06 -5.54 -22.52
CA LEU A 322 -10.25 -5.71 -21.32
C LEU A 322 -10.78 -6.90 -20.53
N CYS A 323 -9.94 -7.91 -20.35
CA CYS A 323 -10.25 -9.08 -19.54
C CYS A 323 -9.32 -9.17 -18.35
N PHE A 324 -9.86 -9.31 -17.16
CA PHE A 324 -9.03 -9.46 -15.94
C PHE A 324 -9.74 -10.25 -14.86
N THR A 325 -8.96 -10.77 -13.92
CA THR A 325 -9.49 -11.33 -12.68
C THR A 325 -9.17 -10.41 -11.50
N ASP A 326 -10.12 -10.33 -10.56
CA ASP A 326 -9.92 -9.61 -9.31
C ASP A 326 -10.47 -10.40 -8.13
N ALA A 327 -9.85 -10.26 -6.96
CA ALA A 327 -10.32 -10.84 -5.72
C ALA A 327 -11.55 -10.08 -5.23
N VAL A 328 -12.60 -10.83 -4.91
CA VAL A 328 -13.89 -10.28 -4.48
C VAL A 328 -14.44 -11.03 -3.27
N TRP A 329 -15.29 -10.34 -2.50
CA TRP A 329 -16.08 -10.95 -1.46
C TRP A 329 -17.25 -11.73 -2.06
N PHE A 330 -17.32 -13.03 -1.75
CA PHE A 330 -18.50 -13.86 -2.05
C PHE A 330 -19.42 -14.00 -0.84
N THR A 331 -19.00 -13.54 0.33
CA THR A 331 -19.86 -13.43 1.51
C THR A 331 -20.42 -12.01 1.67
N GLU A 332 -21.69 -11.93 2.08
CA GLU A 332 -22.35 -10.63 2.28
C GLU A 332 -21.73 -9.83 3.43
N ASN A 333 -21.39 -10.50 4.51
CA ASN A 333 -20.84 -9.89 5.72
C ASN A 333 -19.59 -10.68 6.16
N PRO A 334 -18.41 -10.35 5.63
CA PRO A 334 -17.19 -10.98 6.12
C PRO A 334 -16.95 -10.58 7.59
N GLU A 335 -16.64 -11.57 8.42
CA GLU A 335 -16.45 -11.39 9.87
C GLU A 335 -15.14 -12.01 10.33
N GLY A 336 -14.68 -11.61 11.54
CA GLY A 336 -13.55 -12.19 12.22
C GLY A 336 -12.23 -12.09 11.45
N GLU A 337 -11.38 -13.11 11.60
CA GLU A 337 -10.01 -13.13 11.09
C GLU A 337 -9.92 -12.96 9.55
N VAL A 338 -10.91 -13.42 8.80
CA VAL A 338 -10.94 -13.27 7.33
C VAL A 338 -11.11 -11.81 6.92
N LYS A 339 -11.98 -11.08 7.61
CA LYS A 339 -12.18 -9.65 7.36
C LYS A 339 -10.95 -8.84 7.72
N ASP A 340 -10.37 -9.11 8.88
CA ASP A 340 -9.21 -8.37 9.38
C ASP A 340 -7.99 -8.56 8.46
N PHE A 341 -7.72 -9.79 8.05
CA PHE A 341 -6.66 -10.10 7.11
C PHE A 341 -6.81 -9.36 5.77
N TRP A 342 -7.99 -9.48 5.12
CA TRP A 342 -8.19 -8.85 3.82
C TRP A 342 -8.36 -7.33 3.90
N ALA A 343 -8.79 -6.78 5.04
CA ALA A 343 -8.79 -5.34 5.27
C ALA A 343 -7.37 -4.76 5.28
N GLU A 344 -6.38 -5.56 5.70
CA GLU A 344 -4.97 -5.20 5.62
C GLU A 344 -4.38 -5.53 4.23
N ALA A 345 -4.58 -6.75 3.73
CA ALA A 345 -3.96 -7.23 2.50
C ALA A 345 -4.56 -6.57 1.24
N TYR A 346 -5.88 -6.40 1.18
CA TYR A 346 -6.59 -5.77 0.06
C TYR A 346 -7.74 -4.88 0.54
N PRO A 347 -7.47 -3.69 1.11
CA PRO A 347 -8.47 -2.80 1.72
C PRO A 347 -9.61 -2.36 0.77
N THR A 348 -9.36 -2.38 -0.54
CA THR A 348 -10.32 -1.98 -1.57
C THR A 348 -11.04 -3.16 -2.21
N MET A 349 -10.95 -4.36 -1.62
CA MET A 349 -11.67 -5.54 -2.10
C MET A 349 -13.18 -5.29 -2.10
N ARG A 350 -13.82 -5.60 -3.21
CA ARG A 350 -15.23 -5.33 -3.48
C ARG A 350 -16.05 -6.61 -3.55
N LYS A 351 -17.36 -6.45 -3.52
CA LYS A 351 -18.31 -7.46 -4.00
C LYS A 351 -18.43 -7.37 -5.52
N VAL A 352 -18.91 -8.45 -6.15
CA VAL A 352 -19.06 -8.50 -7.62
C VAL A 352 -19.91 -7.33 -8.16
N PRO A 353 -21.09 -6.97 -7.59
CA PRO A 353 -21.87 -5.84 -8.11
C PRO A 353 -21.12 -4.51 -8.10
N GLU A 354 -20.33 -4.27 -7.05
CA GLU A 354 -19.53 -3.03 -6.90
C GLU A 354 -18.37 -2.98 -7.91
N LEU A 355 -17.75 -4.14 -8.17
CA LEU A 355 -16.68 -4.27 -9.18
C LEU A 355 -17.23 -4.02 -10.60
N LEU A 356 -18.42 -4.55 -10.93
CA LEU A 356 -19.08 -4.31 -12.20
C LEU A 356 -19.47 -2.84 -12.37
N GLU A 357 -19.94 -2.18 -11.31
CA GLU A 357 -20.27 -0.76 -11.34
C GLU A 357 -19.02 0.12 -11.52
N ALA A 358 -17.91 -0.24 -10.87
CA ALA A 358 -16.63 0.44 -11.10
C ALA A 358 -16.21 0.37 -12.59
N ALA A 359 -16.39 -0.77 -13.24
CA ALA A 359 -16.10 -0.91 -14.68
C ALA A 359 -17.05 -0.05 -15.54
N ARG A 360 -18.36 -0.04 -15.23
CA ARG A 360 -19.33 0.80 -15.95
C ARG A 360 -19.04 2.30 -15.80
N SER A 361 -18.67 2.73 -14.60
CA SER A 361 -18.35 4.14 -14.30
C SER A 361 -17.12 4.64 -15.07
N LYS A 362 -16.20 3.73 -15.44
CA LYS A 362 -15.03 4.03 -16.26
C LYS A 362 -15.31 3.87 -17.79
N GLY A 363 -16.58 3.71 -18.16
CA GLY A 363 -17.03 3.68 -19.56
C GLY A 363 -16.75 2.36 -20.27
N TYR A 364 -16.82 1.25 -19.55
CA TYR A 364 -16.82 -0.08 -20.13
C TYR A 364 -18.25 -0.65 -20.18
N GLU A 365 -18.48 -1.50 -21.16
CA GLU A 365 -19.63 -2.41 -21.22
C GLU A 365 -19.22 -3.75 -20.63
N ILE A 366 -20.08 -4.35 -19.80
CA ILE A 366 -19.87 -5.69 -19.28
C ILE A 366 -20.37 -6.67 -20.35
N VAL A 367 -19.46 -7.42 -20.95
CA VAL A 367 -19.80 -8.47 -21.93
C VAL A 367 -20.25 -9.71 -21.19
N ASP A 368 -19.45 -10.14 -20.22
CA ASP A 368 -19.76 -11.26 -19.34
C ASP A 368 -18.87 -11.19 -18.09
N HIS A 369 -19.19 -11.99 -17.10
CA HIS A 369 -18.33 -12.24 -15.94
C HIS A 369 -18.65 -13.61 -15.35
N PHE A 370 -17.67 -14.21 -14.68
CA PHE A 370 -17.88 -15.50 -14.02
C PHE A 370 -16.86 -15.73 -12.92
N ARG A 371 -17.26 -16.52 -11.93
CA ARG A 371 -16.41 -16.94 -10.84
C ARG A 371 -15.37 -17.96 -11.33
N VAL A 372 -14.11 -17.77 -10.92
CA VAL A 372 -13.07 -18.79 -11.08
C VAL A 372 -13.33 -19.93 -10.10
N ASP A 373 -13.27 -21.16 -10.58
CA ASP A 373 -13.63 -22.35 -9.82
C ASP A 373 -12.77 -22.50 -8.55
N GLN A 374 -13.41 -22.99 -7.48
CA GLN A 374 -12.74 -23.20 -6.20
C GLN A 374 -11.54 -24.17 -6.34
N SER A 375 -11.63 -25.15 -7.20
CA SER A 375 -10.53 -26.11 -7.48
C SER A 375 -9.25 -25.41 -7.96
N CYS A 376 -9.34 -24.23 -8.60
CA CYS A 376 -8.16 -23.47 -9.00
C CYS A 376 -7.46 -22.82 -7.79
N TRP A 377 -8.22 -22.44 -6.77
CA TRP A 377 -7.69 -21.94 -5.51
C TRP A 377 -7.03 -23.05 -4.70
N GLU A 378 -7.68 -24.21 -4.63
CA GLU A 378 -7.13 -25.41 -3.96
C GLU A 378 -5.80 -25.83 -4.60
N ALA A 379 -5.76 -25.93 -5.93
CA ALA A 379 -4.54 -26.29 -6.67
C ALA A 379 -3.41 -25.24 -6.50
N TYR A 380 -3.76 -23.95 -6.49
CA TYR A 380 -2.80 -22.87 -6.27
C TYR A 380 -2.19 -22.92 -4.88
N TYR A 381 -3.00 -23.07 -3.83
CA TYR A 381 -2.48 -23.13 -2.46
C TYR A 381 -1.75 -24.44 -2.17
N GLU A 382 -2.12 -25.55 -2.81
CA GLU A 382 -1.35 -26.80 -2.74
C GLU A 382 0.06 -26.61 -3.34
N ASP A 383 0.17 -26.03 -4.55
CA ASP A 383 1.46 -25.73 -5.18
C ASP A 383 2.28 -24.73 -4.32
N LEU A 384 1.64 -23.70 -3.75
CA LEU A 384 2.30 -22.71 -2.90
C LEU A 384 2.81 -23.32 -1.60
N GLN A 385 2.03 -24.23 -0.94
CA GLN A 385 2.47 -24.94 0.26
C GLN A 385 3.70 -25.81 -0.04
N GLN A 386 3.66 -26.58 -1.13
CA GLN A 386 4.81 -27.39 -1.54
C GLN A 386 6.05 -26.53 -1.79
N ARG A 387 5.86 -25.32 -2.31
CA ARG A 387 6.94 -24.38 -2.57
C ARG A 387 7.52 -23.78 -1.29
N ILE A 388 6.65 -23.45 -0.32
CA ILE A 388 7.04 -23.02 1.03
C ILE A 388 7.88 -24.12 1.68
N ASP A 389 7.41 -25.36 1.69
CA ASP A 389 8.10 -26.49 2.30
C ASP A 389 9.48 -26.71 1.69
N LEU A 390 9.59 -26.60 0.37
CA LEU A 390 10.85 -26.75 -0.37
C LEU A 390 11.89 -25.65 0.00
N LEU A 391 11.44 -24.42 0.16
CA LEU A 391 12.32 -23.26 0.38
C LEU A 391 12.50 -22.92 1.86
N HIS A 392 11.77 -23.57 2.76
CA HIS A 392 11.72 -23.23 4.19
C HIS A 392 13.10 -23.06 4.81
N ASN A 393 14.00 -24.04 4.66
CA ASN A 393 15.33 -24.02 5.26
C ASN A 393 16.21 -22.88 4.77
N GLU A 394 16.02 -22.42 3.55
CA GLU A 394 16.74 -21.27 3.00
C GLU A 394 16.15 -19.97 3.54
N PHE A 395 14.83 -19.83 3.52
CA PHE A 395 14.14 -18.57 3.85
C PHE A 395 14.23 -18.22 5.33
N VAL A 396 14.16 -19.19 6.24
CA VAL A 396 14.28 -18.96 7.69
C VAL A 396 15.65 -18.46 8.14
N GLN A 397 16.65 -18.38 7.24
CA GLN A 397 17.96 -17.82 7.54
C GLN A 397 17.96 -16.28 7.63
N SER A 398 16.90 -15.61 7.18
CA SER A 398 16.74 -14.16 7.25
C SER A 398 15.36 -13.78 7.79
N ASP A 399 15.25 -12.60 8.37
CA ASP A 399 13.96 -12.09 8.87
C ASP A 399 13.01 -11.79 7.71
N ASP A 400 13.50 -11.27 6.57
CA ASP A 400 12.73 -11.10 5.35
C ASP A 400 12.14 -12.43 4.86
N GLY A 401 12.96 -13.49 4.82
CA GLY A 401 12.51 -14.81 4.37
C GLY A 401 11.46 -15.42 5.31
N LYS A 402 11.61 -15.26 6.64
CA LYS A 402 10.58 -15.68 7.60
C LYS A 402 9.28 -14.94 7.33
N SER A 403 9.33 -13.61 7.17
CA SER A 403 8.14 -12.80 6.89
C SER A 403 7.44 -13.21 5.60
N VAL A 404 8.19 -13.55 4.53
CA VAL A 404 7.61 -14.07 3.28
C VAL A 404 6.88 -15.39 3.51
N ILE A 405 7.47 -16.35 4.25
CA ILE A 405 6.83 -17.63 4.55
C ILE A 405 5.60 -17.41 5.43
N GLU A 406 5.73 -16.69 6.53
CA GLU A 406 4.66 -16.50 7.52
C GLU A 406 3.43 -15.84 6.91
N SER A 407 3.61 -14.81 6.09
CA SER A 407 2.48 -14.12 5.44
C SER A 407 1.74 -15.01 4.44
N ASN A 408 2.46 -15.82 3.66
CA ASN A 408 1.84 -16.74 2.70
C ASN A 408 1.21 -17.95 3.40
N GLN A 409 1.82 -18.47 4.46
CA GLN A 409 1.23 -19.55 5.27
C GLN A 409 -0.07 -19.09 5.94
N GLN A 410 -0.09 -17.87 6.48
CA GLN A 410 -1.30 -17.29 7.07
C GLN A 410 -2.44 -17.20 6.06
N GLU A 411 -2.16 -16.81 4.81
CA GLU A 411 -3.16 -16.77 3.75
C GLU A 411 -3.69 -18.16 3.41
N ILE A 412 -2.82 -19.17 3.31
CA ILE A 412 -3.20 -20.57 3.09
C ILE A 412 -4.11 -21.06 4.22
N ASP A 413 -3.69 -20.87 5.47
CA ASP A 413 -4.43 -21.32 6.66
C ASP A 413 -5.81 -20.67 6.72
N LEU A 414 -5.88 -19.39 6.38
CA LEU A 414 -7.12 -18.63 6.34
C LEU A 414 -8.07 -19.12 5.25
N TYR A 415 -7.55 -19.41 4.06
CA TYR A 415 -8.34 -19.99 2.98
C TYR A 415 -8.90 -21.37 3.37
N GLN A 416 -8.08 -22.24 3.99
CA GLN A 416 -8.54 -23.55 4.44
C GLN A 416 -9.70 -23.48 5.42
N LYS A 417 -9.71 -22.46 6.30
CA LYS A 417 -10.82 -22.23 7.26
C LYS A 417 -12.04 -21.63 6.59
N HIS A 418 -11.85 -20.75 5.59
CA HIS A 418 -12.91 -19.93 4.98
C HIS A 418 -12.92 -20.00 3.44
N PRO A 419 -13.00 -21.19 2.81
CA PRO A 419 -12.76 -21.37 1.38
C PRO A 419 -13.78 -20.69 0.46
N ASN A 420 -14.90 -20.24 0.99
CA ASN A 420 -15.98 -19.59 0.24
C ASN A 420 -16.09 -18.08 0.51
N ALA A 421 -15.25 -17.52 1.36
CA ALA A 421 -15.35 -16.10 1.73
C ALA A 421 -14.88 -15.17 0.62
N VAL A 422 -13.77 -15.51 -0.03
CA VAL A 422 -13.09 -14.75 -1.08
C VAL A 422 -12.79 -15.65 -2.27
N GLY A 423 -12.75 -15.07 -3.44
CA GLY A 423 -12.34 -15.76 -4.66
C GLY A 423 -12.17 -14.79 -5.81
N TYR A 424 -11.75 -15.29 -6.97
CA TYR A 424 -11.63 -14.45 -8.16
C TYR A 424 -12.92 -14.43 -8.98
N GLU A 425 -13.31 -13.23 -9.37
CA GLU A 425 -14.27 -12.99 -10.44
C GLU A 425 -13.49 -12.64 -11.71
N PHE A 426 -13.79 -13.29 -12.81
CA PHE A 426 -13.26 -13.00 -14.13
C PHE A 426 -14.22 -12.03 -14.83
N LEU A 427 -13.73 -10.88 -15.27
CA LEU A 427 -14.50 -9.87 -15.98
C LEU A 427 -14.07 -9.82 -17.45
N ILE A 428 -15.04 -9.76 -18.34
CA ILE A 428 -14.87 -9.53 -19.77
C ILE A 428 -15.57 -8.22 -20.10
N LEU A 429 -14.80 -7.21 -20.38
CA LEU A 429 -15.25 -5.84 -20.60
C LEU A 429 -14.98 -5.42 -22.03
N ARG A 430 -15.84 -4.53 -22.57
CA ARG A 430 -15.63 -3.88 -23.87
C ARG A 430 -15.52 -2.38 -23.68
N SER A 431 -14.51 -1.76 -24.28
CA SER A 431 -14.38 -0.30 -24.27
C SER A 431 -15.52 0.31 -25.09
N LYS A 432 -16.33 1.19 -24.45
CA LYS A 432 -17.29 2.02 -25.19
C LYS A 432 -16.51 3.06 -26.00
N THR A 433 -16.93 3.27 -27.23
CA THR A 433 -16.47 4.33 -28.13
C THR A 433 -16.65 5.71 -27.52
#